data_4b02fb336b4040370f4f969f110801ca
#
_entry.id   4b02fb336b4040370f4f969f110801ca
#
_cell.length_a   1.000
_cell.length_b   1.000
_cell.length_c   1.000
_cell.angle_alpha   90.00
_cell.angle_beta   90.00
_cell.angle_gamma   90.00
#
_symmetry.space_group_name_H-M   'P 1'
#
loop_
_entity.id
_entity.type
_entity.pdbx_description
1 polymer ?
#
loop_
_entity_poly.entity_id
_entity_poly.type
_entity_poly.pdbx_seq_one_letter_code
_entity_poly.pdbx_strand_id
1 'polypeptide(L)'
;MKIQQILQKCLTDWKNISQLDFCLLDSDNHIFLSTCDKKLPAESKLEEFRQSSALCVSNTSCCLYKIMENHSISYILIVWGKAESTATIGELAVCQVQSLLAAYAEKSDKNTFMQNLLLGSYSDVDAFNRAKKLHIATSVQRAVFLVETKQTKDENALATIRNIFSARTRDFITAIDDTGIIIIRELQSTETYEDLESIAYMLVDMLNTEAMTSAWVAYSNLAEDISRLPDAYKEAHTALEVGKIFYADKNVFGYNQLGIGRLIYQLPVSICEMFIDEIFKEETLDSIDEETLITIRTFFENNLNLSETSRQHYVHRNTLVYRFEKLQRKFGLDIRAFEDALTFKLAMMVVDYIKYSKNHPS
;
A
#
# COMPACT_ATOMS: atom_id res chain seq x y z
N MET A 1 -5.51 -13.32 -2.94
CA MET A 1 -5.72 -14.79 -3.08
C MET A 1 -5.49 -15.13 -4.54
N LYS A 2 -4.60 -16.08 -4.85
CA LYS A 2 -4.31 -16.47 -6.25
C LYS A 2 -5.54 -17.15 -6.86
N ILE A 3 -5.81 -16.95 -8.14
CA ILE A 3 -6.95 -17.58 -8.87
C ILE A 3 -7.00 -19.09 -8.63
N GLN A 4 -5.85 -19.75 -8.53
CA GLN A 4 -5.71 -21.17 -8.26
C GLN A 4 -6.39 -21.60 -6.96
N GLN A 5 -6.27 -20.81 -5.88
CA GLN A 5 -6.91 -21.11 -4.58
C GLN A 5 -8.43 -20.99 -4.64
N ILE A 6 -8.93 -20.00 -5.42
CA ILE A 6 -10.38 -19.82 -5.62
C ILE A 6 -10.94 -21.01 -6.38
N LEU A 7 -10.32 -21.37 -7.50
CA LEU A 7 -10.75 -22.48 -8.33
C LEU A 7 -10.67 -23.82 -7.57
N GLN A 8 -9.59 -24.06 -6.79
CA GLN A 8 -9.46 -25.27 -5.97
C GLN A 8 -10.59 -25.39 -4.95
N LYS A 9 -10.94 -24.29 -4.29
CA LYS A 9 -12.07 -24.26 -3.35
C LYS A 9 -13.38 -24.61 -4.08
N CYS A 10 -13.65 -23.99 -5.24
CA CYS A 10 -14.84 -24.28 -6.03
C CYS A 10 -14.92 -25.76 -6.45
N LEU A 11 -13.82 -26.34 -6.94
CA LEU A 11 -13.80 -27.74 -7.32
C LEU A 11 -14.12 -28.65 -6.11
N THR A 12 -13.57 -28.30 -4.93
CA THR A 12 -13.82 -29.06 -3.69
C THR A 12 -15.29 -28.95 -3.24
N ASP A 13 -15.86 -27.75 -3.30
CA ASP A 13 -17.26 -27.50 -2.94
C ASP A 13 -18.20 -28.26 -3.90
N TRP A 14 -17.93 -28.23 -5.22
CA TRP A 14 -18.71 -29.00 -6.19
C TRP A 14 -18.65 -30.53 -5.94
N LYS A 15 -17.45 -31.04 -5.63
CA LYS A 15 -17.30 -32.43 -5.24
C LYS A 15 -18.16 -32.78 -4.04
N ASN A 16 -18.16 -31.94 -3.01
CA ASN A 16 -18.93 -32.17 -1.79
C ASN A 16 -20.44 -32.16 -2.04
N ILE A 17 -20.92 -31.27 -2.93
CA ILE A 17 -22.33 -31.10 -3.25
C ILE A 17 -22.80 -32.20 -4.21
N SER A 18 -22.06 -32.47 -5.28
CA SER A 18 -22.49 -33.33 -6.37
C SER A 18 -22.05 -34.78 -6.24
N GLN A 19 -21.07 -35.06 -5.37
CA GLN A 19 -20.38 -36.35 -5.24
C GLN A 19 -19.68 -36.79 -6.54
N LEU A 20 -19.42 -35.84 -7.46
CA LEU A 20 -18.67 -36.07 -8.67
C LEU A 20 -17.21 -35.63 -8.47
N ASP A 21 -16.32 -36.20 -9.28
CA ASP A 21 -14.91 -35.78 -9.27
C ASP A 21 -14.62 -34.83 -10.44
N PHE A 22 -13.78 -33.84 -10.16
CA PHE A 22 -13.43 -32.80 -11.10
C PHE A 22 -11.92 -32.70 -11.27
N CYS A 23 -11.48 -32.45 -12.50
CA CYS A 23 -10.09 -32.12 -12.80
C CYS A 23 -10.04 -31.01 -13.86
N LEU A 24 -9.18 -30.03 -13.64
CA LEU A 24 -8.92 -28.94 -14.57
C LEU A 24 -7.52 -29.12 -15.14
N LEU A 25 -7.41 -29.21 -16.46
CA LEU A 25 -6.16 -29.31 -17.20
C LEU A 25 -5.81 -27.95 -17.80
N ASP A 26 -4.52 -27.63 -17.85
CA ASP A 26 -4.01 -26.42 -18.50
C ASP A 26 -3.92 -26.57 -20.04
N SER A 27 -3.28 -25.57 -20.69
CA SER A 27 -3.05 -25.56 -22.15
C SER A 27 -2.24 -26.75 -22.65
N ASP A 28 -1.38 -27.33 -21.83
CA ASP A 28 -0.46 -28.39 -22.19
C ASP A 28 -0.93 -29.76 -21.72
N ASN A 29 -2.21 -29.89 -21.34
CA ASN A 29 -2.83 -31.08 -20.78
C ASN A 29 -2.26 -31.56 -19.43
N HIS A 30 -1.52 -30.70 -18.71
CA HIS A 30 -1.10 -31.03 -17.36
C HIS A 30 -2.22 -30.73 -16.36
N ILE A 31 -2.24 -31.48 -15.26
CA ILE A 31 -3.19 -31.26 -14.18
C ILE A 31 -2.89 -29.91 -13.53
N PHE A 32 -3.78 -28.94 -13.74
CA PHE A 32 -3.74 -27.66 -13.04
C PHE A 32 -4.34 -27.79 -11.64
N LEU A 33 -5.52 -28.41 -11.52
CA LEU A 33 -6.22 -28.69 -10.26
C LEU A 33 -7.00 -30.01 -10.36
N SER A 34 -7.09 -30.77 -9.26
CA SER A 34 -7.86 -31.99 -9.20
C SER A 34 -8.48 -32.24 -7.82
N THR A 35 -9.64 -32.87 -7.80
CA THR A 35 -10.32 -33.36 -6.59
C THR A 35 -10.14 -34.86 -6.37
N CYS A 36 -9.44 -35.57 -7.27
CA CYS A 36 -9.22 -37.01 -7.20
C CYS A 36 -7.95 -37.44 -7.93
N ASP A 37 -7.52 -38.68 -7.71
CA ASP A 37 -6.37 -39.32 -8.37
C ASP A 37 -6.81 -40.25 -9.50
N LYS A 38 -7.94 -39.98 -10.15
CA LYS A 38 -8.42 -40.79 -11.26
C LYS A 38 -7.53 -40.66 -12.49
N LYS A 39 -7.37 -41.74 -13.23
CA LYS A 39 -6.59 -41.77 -14.46
C LYS A 39 -7.22 -40.86 -15.51
N LEU A 40 -6.40 -39.98 -16.08
CA LEU A 40 -6.83 -39.13 -17.18
C LEU A 40 -7.16 -39.93 -18.44
N PRO A 41 -8.02 -39.40 -19.31
CA PRO A 41 -8.17 -39.90 -20.67
C PRO A 41 -6.83 -39.96 -21.41
N ALA A 42 -6.71 -40.86 -22.40
CA ALA A 42 -5.48 -40.93 -23.20
C ALA A 42 -5.17 -39.58 -23.87
N GLU A 43 -3.89 -39.21 -23.94
CA GLU A 43 -3.42 -37.93 -24.46
C GLU A 43 -3.93 -37.69 -25.89
N SER A 44 -3.91 -38.72 -26.72
CA SER A 44 -4.47 -38.64 -28.09
C SER A 44 -5.95 -38.20 -28.15
N LYS A 45 -6.77 -38.62 -27.16
CA LYS A 45 -8.17 -38.21 -27.07
C LYS A 45 -8.35 -36.80 -26.58
N LEU A 46 -7.48 -36.30 -25.70
CA LEU A 46 -7.47 -34.93 -25.24
C LEU A 46 -7.08 -34.00 -26.38
N GLU A 47 -6.09 -34.38 -27.19
CA GLU A 47 -5.65 -33.61 -28.34
C GLU A 47 -6.70 -33.61 -29.46
N GLU A 48 -7.33 -34.74 -29.76
CA GLU A 48 -8.46 -34.82 -30.69
C GLU A 48 -9.62 -33.91 -30.22
N PHE A 49 -9.92 -33.92 -28.92
CA PHE A 49 -10.94 -33.02 -28.36
C PHE A 49 -10.56 -31.56 -28.50
N ARG A 50 -9.30 -31.19 -28.25
CA ARG A 50 -8.84 -29.80 -28.43
C ARG A 50 -9.03 -29.30 -29.86
N GLN A 51 -8.71 -30.12 -30.84
CA GLN A 51 -8.81 -29.77 -32.26
C GLN A 51 -10.23 -29.79 -32.80
N SER A 52 -11.15 -30.49 -32.12
CA SER A 52 -12.56 -30.53 -32.50
C SER A 52 -13.25 -29.18 -32.33
N SER A 53 -14.37 -28.96 -33.05
CA SER A 53 -15.27 -27.82 -32.85
C SER A 53 -16.22 -27.98 -31.65
N ALA A 54 -16.28 -29.19 -31.07
CA ALA A 54 -17.18 -29.51 -29.96
C ALA A 54 -16.70 -28.82 -28.66
N LEU A 55 -17.62 -28.17 -27.96
CA LEU A 55 -17.36 -27.58 -26.63
C LEU A 55 -17.44 -28.59 -25.49
N CYS A 56 -18.16 -29.69 -25.72
CA CYS A 56 -18.34 -30.79 -24.77
C CYS A 56 -18.29 -32.12 -25.51
N VAL A 57 -17.69 -33.13 -24.87
CA VAL A 57 -17.71 -34.53 -25.30
C VAL A 57 -17.93 -35.41 -24.10
N SER A 58 -18.94 -36.30 -24.18
CA SER A 58 -19.26 -37.26 -23.14
C SER A 58 -18.80 -38.65 -23.55
N ASN A 59 -18.09 -39.31 -22.64
CA ASN A 59 -17.67 -40.71 -22.73
C ASN A 59 -18.40 -41.53 -21.67
N THR A 60 -18.24 -42.84 -21.73
CA THR A 60 -18.89 -43.77 -20.76
C THR A 60 -18.47 -43.55 -19.29
N SER A 61 -17.37 -42.86 -19.02
CA SER A 61 -16.82 -42.67 -17.68
C SER A 61 -16.64 -41.21 -17.28
N CYS A 62 -16.59 -40.26 -18.21
CA CYS A 62 -16.38 -38.84 -17.93
C CYS A 62 -16.91 -37.94 -19.05
N CYS A 63 -17.15 -36.69 -18.71
CA CYS A 63 -17.44 -35.60 -19.63
C CYS A 63 -16.27 -34.64 -19.68
N LEU A 64 -15.91 -34.18 -20.88
CA LEU A 64 -14.85 -33.20 -21.15
C LEU A 64 -15.50 -31.93 -21.62
N TYR A 65 -15.04 -30.79 -21.10
CA TYR A 65 -15.55 -29.46 -21.44
C TYR A 65 -14.39 -28.52 -21.74
N LYS A 66 -14.52 -27.71 -22.80
CA LYS A 66 -13.58 -26.63 -23.07
C LYS A 66 -13.98 -25.37 -22.30
N ILE A 67 -13.02 -24.78 -21.61
CA ILE A 67 -13.15 -23.47 -21.00
C ILE A 67 -12.43 -22.49 -21.89
N MET A 68 -13.20 -21.58 -22.49
CA MET A 68 -12.72 -20.63 -23.48
C MET A 68 -12.45 -19.28 -22.83
N GLU A 69 -11.32 -18.64 -23.19
CA GLU A 69 -10.98 -17.28 -22.82
C GLU A 69 -10.40 -16.58 -24.07
N ASN A 70 -10.90 -15.40 -24.39
CA ASN A 70 -10.45 -14.63 -25.57
C ASN A 70 -10.35 -15.46 -26.88
N HIS A 71 -11.35 -16.30 -27.15
CA HIS A 71 -11.42 -17.21 -28.32
C HIS A 71 -10.36 -18.33 -28.34
N SER A 72 -9.63 -18.53 -27.26
CA SER A 72 -8.70 -19.65 -27.10
C SER A 72 -9.13 -20.59 -25.98
N ILE A 73 -8.66 -21.84 -26.02
CA ILE A 73 -8.90 -22.82 -24.97
C ILE A 73 -7.89 -22.58 -23.85
N SER A 74 -8.34 -22.04 -22.71
CA SER A 74 -7.51 -21.82 -21.53
C SER A 74 -7.40 -23.08 -20.67
N TYR A 75 -8.50 -23.81 -20.50
CA TYR A 75 -8.53 -25.03 -19.70
C TYR A 75 -9.45 -26.06 -20.31
N ILE A 76 -9.24 -27.35 -19.90
CA ILE A 76 -10.19 -28.46 -20.12
C ILE A 76 -10.66 -28.91 -18.74
N LEU A 77 -11.97 -28.86 -18.52
CA LEU A 77 -12.60 -29.43 -17.33
C LEU A 77 -13.01 -30.89 -17.61
N ILE A 78 -12.61 -31.81 -16.76
CA ILE A 78 -13.01 -33.22 -16.77
C ILE A 78 -13.92 -33.47 -15.57
N VAL A 79 -15.08 -34.03 -15.82
CA VAL A 79 -16.04 -34.42 -14.78
C VAL A 79 -16.31 -35.93 -14.89
N TRP A 80 -16.00 -36.68 -13.83
CA TRP A 80 -16.26 -38.13 -13.78
C TRP A 80 -17.61 -38.44 -13.13
N GLY A 81 -18.47 -39.12 -13.86
CA GLY A 81 -19.78 -39.58 -13.40
C GLY A 81 -20.53 -40.32 -14.49
N LYS A 82 -21.54 -41.06 -14.09
CA LYS A 82 -22.39 -41.87 -15.00
C LYS A 82 -23.84 -41.42 -15.07
N ALA A 83 -24.24 -40.43 -14.29
CA ALA A 83 -25.63 -39.99 -14.22
C ALA A 83 -25.92 -38.90 -15.27
N GLU A 84 -27.18 -38.80 -15.73
CA GLU A 84 -27.63 -37.70 -16.61
C GLU A 84 -27.33 -36.31 -16.02
N SER A 85 -27.38 -36.21 -14.69
CA SER A 85 -27.00 -35.01 -13.95
C SER A 85 -25.54 -34.57 -14.13
N THR A 86 -24.62 -35.46 -14.53
CA THR A 86 -23.20 -35.18 -14.74
C THR A 86 -22.99 -34.13 -15.84
N ALA A 87 -23.77 -34.19 -16.91
CA ALA A 87 -23.68 -33.25 -18.00
C ALA A 87 -24.12 -31.84 -17.56
N THR A 88 -25.26 -31.73 -16.88
CA THR A 88 -25.77 -30.43 -16.38
C THR A 88 -24.83 -29.80 -15.35
N ILE A 89 -24.30 -30.62 -14.41
CA ILE A 89 -23.33 -30.17 -13.40
C ILE A 89 -22.04 -29.72 -14.07
N GLY A 90 -21.57 -30.41 -15.10
CA GLY A 90 -20.38 -30.00 -15.87
C GLY A 90 -20.56 -28.68 -16.59
N GLU A 91 -21.70 -28.44 -17.23
CA GLU A 91 -22.03 -27.19 -17.88
C GLU A 91 -22.11 -26.02 -16.88
N LEU A 92 -22.73 -26.21 -15.72
CA LEU A 92 -22.79 -25.23 -14.65
C LEU A 92 -21.39 -24.93 -14.12
N ALA A 93 -20.55 -25.95 -13.96
CA ALA A 93 -19.16 -25.76 -13.53
C ALA A 93 -18.33 -24.95 -14.55
N VAL A 94 -18.50 -25.21 -15.85
CA VAL A 94 -17.86 -24.40 -16.92
C VAL A 94 -18.29 -22.95 -16.84
N CYS A 95 -19.59 -22.69 -16.76
CA CYS A 95 -20.13 -21.35 -16.62
C CYS A 95 -19.54 -20.60 -15.42
N GLN A 96 -19.43 -21.27 -14.29
CA GLN A 96 -18.90 -20.69 -13.07
C GLN A 96 -17.38 -20.44 -13.19
N VAL A 97 -16.59 -21.37 -13.74
CA VAL A 97 -15.16 -21.16 -13.98
C VAL A 97 -14.93 -20.00 -14.92
N GLN A 98 -15.64 -19.92 -16.04
CA GLN A 98 -15.54 -18.81 -16.98
C GLN A 98 -15.87 -17.46 -16.33
N SER A 99 -16.93 -17.40 -15.53
CA SER A 99 -17.30 -16.20 -14.78
C SER A 99 -16.24 -15.78 -13.79
N LEU A 100 -15.62 -16.73 -13.07
CA LEU A 100 -14.54 -16.46 -12.12
C LEU A 100 -13.27 -15.99 -12.83
N LEU A 101 -12.90 -16.60 -13.96
CA LEU A 101 -11.75 -16.18 -14.75
C LEU A 101 -11.94 -14.75 -15.29
N ALA A 102 -13.12 -14.46 -15.86
CA ALA A 102 -13.46 -13.13 -16.37
C ALA A 102 -13.41 -12.06 -15.25
N ALA A 103 -14.00 -12.34 -14.08
CA ALA A 103 -13.97 -11.43 -12.95
C ALA A 103 -12.54 -11.22 -12.41
N TYR A 104 -11.71 -12.26 -12.42
CA TYR A 104 -10.31 -12.17 -12.01
C TYR A 104 -9.48 -11.34 -12.99
N ALA A 105 -9.67 -11.56 -14.31
CA ALA A 105 -9.01 -10.78 -15.37
C ALA A 105 -9.39 -9.30 -15.25
N GLU A 106 -10.69 -8.97 -15.13
CA GLU A 106 -11.15 -7.60 -14.94
C GLU A 106 -10.53 -6.92 -13.71
N LYS A 107 -10.47 -7.62 -12.59
CA LYS A 107 -9.81 -7.11 -11.38
C LYS A 107 -8.31 -6.91 -11.58
N SER A 108 -7.63 -7.81 -12.29
CA SER A 108 -6.22 -7.69 -12.63
C SER A 108 -5.97 -6.48 -13.52
N ASP A 109 -6.80 -6.27 -14.54
CA ASP A 109 -6.70 -5.13 -15.44
C ASP A 109 -6.90 -3.79 -14.72
N LYS A 110 -7.88 -3.72 -13.81
CA LYS A 110 -8.11 -2.54 -12.95
C LYS A 110 -6.91 -2.25 -12.05
N ASN A 111 -6.33 -3.27 -11.41
CA ASN A 111 -5.16 -3.10 -10.56
C ASN A 111 -3.93 -2.65 -11.36
N THR A 112 -3.66 -3.29 -12.50
CA THR A 112 -2.56 -2.91 -13.40
C THR A 112 -2.72 -1.48 -13.91
N PHE A 113 -3.96 -1.09 -14.27
CA PHE A 113 -4.26 0.27 -14.65
C PHE A 113 -3.96 1.27 -13.52
N MET A 114 -4.40 0.98 -12.28
CA MET A 114 -4.15 1.87 -11.14
C MET A 114 -2.66 1.98 -10.81
N GLN A 115 -1.91 0.89 -10.85
CA GLN A 115 -0.46 0.92 -10.64
C GLN A 115 0.25 1.82 -11.67
N ASN A 116 -0.04 1.62 -12.96
CA ASN A 116 0.53 2.42 -14.03
C ASN A 116 0.10 3.90 -13.96
N LEU A 117 -1.14 4.16 -13.51
CA LEU A 117 -1.63 5.51 -13.29
C LEU A 117 -0.85 6.22 -12.18
N LEU A 118 -0.68 5.59 -11.03
CA LEU A 118 0.09 6.16 -9.90
C LEU A 118 1.53 6.49 -10.30
N LEU A 119 2.13 5.68 -11.18
CA LEU A 119 3.47 5.91 -11.73
C LEU A 119 3.52 7.00 -12.83
N GLY A 120 2.39 7.62 -13.15
CA GLY A 120 2.33 8.68 -14.16
C GLY A 120 2.52 8.20 -15.60
N SER A 121 2.24 6.90 -15.87
CA SER A 121 2.44 6.30 -17.19
C SER A 121 1.40 6.71 -18.25
N TYR A 122 0.40 7.49 -17.88
CA TYR A 122 -0.68 7.92 -18.77
C TYR A 122 -0.79 9.44 -18.84
N SER A 123 -1.18 9.96 -20.01
CA SER A 123 -1.69 11.32 -20.09
C SER A 123 -3.08 11.41 -19.43
N ASP A 124 -3.52 12.62 -19.04
CA ASP A 124 -4.85 12.82 -18.45
C ASP A 124 -5.96 12.25 -19.33
N VAL A 125 -5.89 12.48 -20.65
CA VAL A 125 -6.87 11.99 -21.61
C VAL A 125 -6.89 10.46 -21.66
N ASP A 126 -5.71 9.83 -21.67
CA ASP A 126 -5.61 8.37 -21.68
C ASP A 126 -6.11 7.76 -20.37
N ALA A 127 -5.79 8.39 -19.24
CA ALA A 127 -6.26 7.98 -17.92
C ALA A 127 -7.79 7.97 -17.86
N PHE A 128 -8.45 9.06 -18.30
CA PHE A 128 -9.92 9.14 -18.38
C PHE A 128 -10.51 8.09 -19.29
N ASN A 129 -9.96 7.90 -20.49
CA ASN A 129 -10.50 6.96 -21.48
C ASN A 129 -10.36 5.50 -21.01
N ARG A 130 -9.22 5.14 -20.41
CA ARG A 130 -8.98 3.79 -19.88
C ARG A 130 -9.85 3.51 -18.66
N ALA A 131 -9.97 4.48 -17.74
CA ALA A 131 -10.83 4.37 -16.58
C ALA A 131 -12.28 4.09 -16.96
N LYS A 132 -12.82 4.82 -17.97
CA LYS A 132 -14.17 4.57 -18.49
C LYS A 132 -14.33 3.16 -19.06
N LYS A 133 -13.34 2.66 -19.82
CA LYS A 133 -13.37 1.29 -20.37
C LYS A 133 -13.37 0.23 -19.26
N LEU A 134 -12.70 0.51 -18.14
CA LEU A 134 -12.62 -0.37 -16.98
C LEU A 134 -13.76 -0.15 -15.97
N HIS A 135 -14.76 0.67 -16.31
CA HIS A 135 -15.87 1.02 -15.41
C HIS A 135 -15.43 1.60 -14.06
N ILE A 136 -14.36 2.40 -14.08
CA ILE A 136 -13.86 3.13 -12.91
C ILE A 136 -14.40 4.55 -12.95
N ALA A 137 -15.01 5.01 -11.87
CA ALA A 137 -15.51 6.38 -11.75
C ALA A 137 -14.35 7.37 -11.88
N THR A 138 -14.47 8.39 -12.72
CA THR A 138 -13.39 9.32 -13.02
C THR A 138 -13.45 10.61 -12.23
N SER A 139 -14.66 11.12 -11.95
CA SER A 139 -14.89 12.41 -11.29
C SER A 139 -15.44 12.20 -9.88
N VAL A 140 -14.68 11.48 -9.08
CA VAL A 140 -14.96 11.23 -7.67
C VAL A 140 -13.70 11.52 -6.85
N GLN A 141 -13.90 12.07 -5.65
CA GLN A 141 -12.81 12.37 -4.75
C GLN A 141 -12.18 11.08 -4.22
N ARG A 142 -10.85 11.07 -4.19
CA ARG A 142 -10.06 9.96 -3.64
C ARG A 142 -8.91 10.47 -2.80
N ALA A 143 -8.46 9.63 -1.87
CA ALA A 143 -7.19 9.82 -1.18
C ALA A 143 -6.33 8.58 -1.36
N VAL A 144 -5.02 8.80 -1.38
CA VAL A 144 -4.02 7.73 -1.43
C VAL A 144 -3.43 7.56 -0.05
N PHE A 145 -3.51 6.34 0.48
CA PHE A 145 -2.79 5.94 1.69
C PHE A 145 -1.61 5.06 1.28
N LEU A 146 -0.47 5.31 1.90
CA LEU A 146 0.72 4.50 1.79
C LEU A 146 1.01 3.88 3.15
N VAL A 147 1.03 2.56 3.21
CA VAL A 147 1.31 1.80 4.42
C VAL A 147 2.64 1.10 4.25
N GLU A 148 3.60 1.39 5.12
CA GLU A 148 4.88 0.71 5.15
C GLU A 148 5.02 -0.08 6.44
N THR A 149 5.41 -1.36 6.33
CA THR A 149 5.66 -2.25 7.46
C THR A 149 7.16 -2.48 7.63
N LYS A 150 7.58 -2.89 8.84
CA LYS A 150 8.98 -3.22 9.11
C LYS A 150 9.49 -4.42 8.31
N GLN A 151 8.57 -5.29 7.88
CA GLN A 151 8.90 -6.49 7.09
C GLN A 151 8.53 -6.25 5.64
N THR A 152 9.47 -6.56 4.74
CA THR A 152 9.19 -6.58 3.30
C THR A 152 8.22 -7.72 2.97
N LYS A 153 7.24 -7.46 2.07
CA LYS A 153 6.22 -8.45 1.63
C LYS A 153 5.42 -9.07 2.77
N ASP A 154 4.95 -8.26 3.71
CA ASP A 154 4.11 -8.74 4.81
C ASP A 154 2.73 -9.19 4.27
N GLU A 155 2.61 -10.50 3.97
CA GLU A 155 1.35 -11.08 3.47
C GLU A 155 0.22 -10.96 4.50
N ASN A 156 0.54 -10.98 5.80
CA ASN A 156 -0.45 -10.84 6.87
C ASN A 156 -0.98 -9.40 6.92
N ALA A 157 -0.10 -8.40 6.82
CA ALA A 157 -0.50 -7.01 6.74
C ALA A 157 -1.41 -6.75 5.52
N LEU A 158 -1.02 -7.28 4.35
CA LEU A 158 -1.82 -7.15 3.13
C LEU A 158 -3.18 -7.84 3.27
N ALA A 159 -3.24 -9.02 3.90
CA ALA A 159 -4.49 -9.76 4.14
C ALA A 159 -5.40 -8.99 5.10
N THR A 160 -4.86 -8.45 6.19
CA THR A 160 -5.59 -7.63 7.18
C THR A 160 -6.18 -6.39 6.50
N ILE A 161 -5.38 -5.63 5.74
CA ILE A 161 -5.86 -4.46 5.00
C ILE A 161 -6.97 -4.83 4.02
N ARG A 162 -6.82 -5.92 3.27
CA ARG A 162 -7.87 -6.38 2.34
C ARG A 162 -9.16 -6.75 3.07
N ASN A 163 -9.08 -7.33 4.26
CA ASN A 163 -10.26 -7.66 5.06
C ASN A 163 -10.99 -6.40 5.55
N ILE A 164 -10.26 -5.38 6.00
CA ILE A 164 -10.81 -4.08 6.44
C ILE A 164 -11.62 -3.42 5.31
N PHE A 165 -11.06 -3.40 4.09
CA PHE A 165 -11.68 -2.75 2.93
C PHE A 165 -12.53 -3.69 2.06
N SER A 166 -12.68 -4.99 2.44
CA SER A 166 -13.41 -5.99 1.65
C SER A 166 -14.89 -5.65 1.42
N ALA A 167 -15.51 -4.92 2.35
CA ALA A 167 -16.90 -4.50 2.23
C ALA A 167 -17.11 -3.33 1.24
N ARG A 168 -16.04 -2.67 0.78
CA ARG A 168 -16.07 -1.53 -0.15
C ARG A 168 -15.45 -1.93 -1.48
N THR A 169 -16.29 -2.18 -2.47
CA THR A 169 -15.87 -2.64 -3.81
C THR A 169 -15.19 -1.55 -4.66
N ARG A 170 -15.14 -0.30 -4.17
CA ARG A 170 -14.62 0.86 -4.92
C ARG A 170 -13.20 1.26 -4.52
N ASP A 171 -12.68 0.73 -3.42
CA ASP A 171 -11.33 0.97 -2.98
C ASP A 171 -10.37 0.03 -3.71
N PHE A 172 -9.17 0.54 -4.07
CA PHE A 172 -8.13 -0.25 -4.71
C PHE A 172 -6.97 -0.45 -3.73
N ILE A 173 -6.56 -1.70 -3.58
CA ILE A 173 -5.40 -2.08 -2.76
C ILE A 173 -4.38 -2.70 -3.69
N THR A 174 -3.23 -2.06 -3.79
CA THR A 174 -2.13 -2.47 -4.67
C THR A 174 -0.79 -2.29 -3.95
N ALA A 175 0.29 -2.75 -4.59
CA ALA A 175 1.67 -2.48 -4.19
C ALA A 175 2.45 -2.13 -5.46
N ILE A 176 3.36 -1.16 -5.40
CA ILE A 176 4.24 -0.81 -6.50
C ILE A 176 5.59 -1.52 -6.34
N ASP A 177 6.02 -1.69 -5.11
CA ASP A 177 7.27 -2.36 -4.73
C ASP A 177 7.04 -3.38 -3.60
N ASP A 178 8.14 -3.92 -3.08
CA ASP A 178 8.13 -4.94 -2.03
C ASP A 178 7.91 -4.36 -0.62
N THR A 179 7.89 -3.04 -0.44
CA THR A 179 7.94 -2.39 0.87
C THR A 179 6.63 -1.71 1.26
N GLY A 180 5.80 -1.32 0.31
CA GLY A 180 4.62 -0.50 0.55
C GLY A 180 3.31 -1.10 0.05
N ILE A 181 2.26 -0.99 0.88
CA ILE A 181 0.88 -1.28 0.47
C ILE A 181 0.20 0.06 0.20
N ILE A 182 -0.39 0.19 -0.98
CA ILE A 182 -1.08 1.40 -1.42
C ILE A 182 -2.56 1.15 -1.39
N ILE A 183 -3.29 2.05 -0.75
CA ILE A 183 -4.76 2.04 -0.70
C ILE A 183 -5.24 3.31 -1.39
N ILE A 184 -5.98 3.17 -2.48
CA ILE A 184 -6.68 4.27 -3.15
C ILE A 184 -8.13 4.18 -2.71
N ARG A 185 -8.53 5.11 -1.85
CA ARG A 185 -9.86 5.13 -1.26
C ARG A 185 -10.76 6.11 -1.99
N GLU A 186 -11.95 5.66 -2.39
CA GLU A 186 -13.01 6.53 -2.87
C GLU A 186 -13.76 7.13 -1.68
N LEU A 187 -13.86 8.47 -1.65
CA LEU A 187 -14.46 9.22 -0.56
C LEU A 187 -15.91 9.59 -0.84
N GLN A 188 -16.68 9.64 0.22
CA GLN A 188 -18.01 10.25 0.19
C GLN A 188 -17.88 11.77 0.29
N SER A 189 -18.83 12.52 -0.24
CA SER A 189 -18.82 13.99 -0.22
C SER A 189 -18.80 14.62 1.17
N THR A 190 -19.06 13.84 2.22
CA THR A 190 -19.05 14.27 3.62
C THR A 190 -17.75 13.94 4.35
N GLU A 191 -16.87 13.14 3.75
CA GLU A 191 -15.60 12.74 4.39
C GLU A 191 -14.58 13.88 4.29
N THR A 192 -13.88 14.14 5.38
CA THR A 192 -12.95 15.24 5.60
C THR A 192 -11.52 14.73 5.84
N TYR A 193 -10.57 15.63 6.04
CA TYR A 193 -9.22 15.27 6.46
C TYR A 193 -9.16 14.59 7.84
N GLU A 194 -10.09 14.91 8.75
CA GLU A 194 -10.19 14.27 10.06
C GLU A 194 -10.60 12.78 9.93
N ASP A 195 -11.45 12.47 8.94
CA ASP A 195 -11.80 11.09 8.63
C ASP A 195 -10.59 10.32 8.05
N LEU A 196 -9.78 10.97 7.18
CA LEU A 196 -8.56 10.36 6.66
C LEU A 196 -7.56 10.04 7.78
N GLU A 197 -7.37 10.97 8.69
CA GLU A 197 -6.51 10.79 9.86
C GLU A 197 -7.01 9.64 10.75
N SER A 198 -8.32 9.60 11.03
CA SER A 198 -8.95 8.52 11.80
C SER A 198 -8.78 7.15 11.15
N ILE A 199 -8.89 7.07 9.81
CA ILE A 199 -8.64 5.84 9.05
C ILE A 199 -7.16 5.44 9.14
N ALA A 200 -6.24 6.39 9.06
CA ALA A 200 -4.82 6.10 9.17
C ALA A 200 -4.45 5.54 10.56
N TYR A 201 -4.99 6.10 11.64
CA TYR A 201 -4.82 5.54 13.00
C TYR A 201 -5.45 4.16 13.13
N MET A 202 -6.67 3.96 12.60
CA MET A 202 -7.32 2.65 12.59
C MET A 202 -6.46 1.60 11.87
N LEU A 203 -5.83 1.95 10.74
CA LEU A 203 -4.93 1.05 10.02
C LEU A 203 -3.72 0.66 10.87
N VAL A 204 -3.08 1.62 11.55
CA VAL A 204 -1.96 1.34 12.47
C VAL A 204 -2.39 0.39 13.59
N ASP A 205 -3.53 0.65 14.24
CA ASP A 205 -4.03 -0.16 15.34
C ASP A 205 -4.37 -1.59 14.90
N MET A 206 -5.04 -1.74 13.76
CA MET A 206 -5.40 -3.06 13.21
C MET A 206 -4.16 -3.87 12.79
N LEU A 207 -3.16 -3.23 12.20
CA LEU A 207 -1.91 -3.90 11.84
C LEU A 207 -1.12 -4.32 13.07
N ASN A 208 -1.09 -3.51 14.12
CA ASN A 208 -0.46 -3.87 15.37
C ASN A 208 -1.16 -5.03 16.08
N THR A 209 -2.50 -5.06 16.08
CA THR A 209 -3.28 -6.03 16.84
C THR A 209 -3.53 -7.34 16.09
N GLU A 210 -3.90 -7.28 14.80
CA GLU A 210 -4.27 -8.47 14.01
C GLU A 210 -3.10 -9.05 13.22
N ALA A 211 -2.25 -8.19 12.63
CA ALA A 211 -1.08 -8.63 11.87
C ALA A 211 0.20 -8.73 12.72
N MET A 212 0.16 -8.26 13.99
CA MET A 212 1.31 -8.21 14.91
C MET A 212 2.53 -7.51 14.29
N THR A 213 2.31 -6.52 13.45
CA THR A 213 3.36 -5.77 12.76
C THR A 213 3.22 -4.28 13.01
N SER A 214 4.36 -3.62 13.26
CA SER A 214 4.39 -2.15 13.35
C SER A 214 4.40 -1.55 11.94
N ALA A 215 3.59 -0.53 11.73
CA ALA A 215 3.48 0.13 10.44
C ALA A 215 3.51 1.65 10.59
N TRP A 216 3.97 2.31 9.53
CA TRP A 216 3.75 3.73 9.28
C TRP A 216 2.68 3.89 8.21
N VAL A 217 1.79 4.84 8.42
CA VAL A 217 0.71 5.15 7.47
C VAL A 217 0.78 6.62 7.10
N ALA A 218 0.94 6.90 5.82
CA ALA A 218 0.87 8.25 5.29
C ALA A 218 -0.33 8.40 4.37
N TYR A 219 -0.88 9.63 4.27
CA TYR A 219 -1.99 9.92 3.36
C TYR A 219 -1.81 11.26 2.63
N SER A 220 -2.35 11.31 1.41
CA SER A 220 -2.30 12.46 0.51
C SER A 220 -3.34 13.52 0.84
N ASN A 221 -3.29 14.64 0.11
CA ASN A 221 -4.46 15.50 -0.05
C ASN A 221 -5.56 14.79 -0.84
N LEU A 222 -6.74 15.42 -0.88
CA LEU A 222 -7.88 14.93 -1.66
C LEU A 222 -7.62 15.15 -3.14
N ALA A 223 -7.65 14.06 -3.92
CA ALA A 223 -7.63 14.08 -5.37
C ALA A 223 -9.06 14.22 -5.89
N GLU A 224 -9.38 15.31 -6.58
CA GLU A 224 -10.73 15.61 -7.06
C GLU A 224 -11.19 14.68 -8.16
N ASP A 225 -10.26 14.15 -8.94
CA ASP A 225 -10.51 13.24 -10.04
C ASP A 225 -9.34 12.25 -10.25
N ILE A 226 -9.50 11.35 -11.20
CA ILE A 226 -8.57 10.28 -11.46
C ILE A 226 -7.21 10.77 -11.98
N SER A 227 -7.12 11.92 -12.66
CA SER A 227 -5.88 12.46 -13.21
C SER A 227 -4.95 13.00 -12.10
N ARG A 228 -5.48 13.29 -10.91
CA ARG A 228 -4.74 13.78 -9.75
C ARG A 228 -4.14 12.66 -8.89
N LEU A 229 -4.45 11.40 -9.17
CA LEU A 229 -3.92 10.28 -8.40
C LEU A 229 -2.40 10.13 -8.45
N PRO A 230 -1.69 10.40 -9.57
CA PRO A 230 -0.22 10.39 -9.58
C PRO A 230 0.38 11.41 -8.60
N ASP A 231 -0.20 12.61 -8.52
CA ASP A 231 0.27 13.65 -7.60
C ASP A 231 -0.08 13.26 -6.15
N ALA A 232 -1.28 12.75 -5.90
CA ALA A 232 -1.69 12.24 -4.60
C ALA A 232 -0.77 11.11 -4.10
N TYR A 233 -0.32 10.22 -4.98
CA TYR A 233 0.67 9.20 -4.61
C TYR A 233 2.02 9.80 -4.20
N LYS A 234 2.54 10.77 -4.96
CA LYS A 234 3.77 11.50 -4.61
C LYS A 234 3.63 12.24 -3.27
N GLU A 235 2.47 12.82 -3.01
CA GLU A 235 2.17 13.48 -1.74
C GLU A 235 2.20 12.50 -0.57
N ALA A 236 1.54 11.33 -0.68
CA ALA A 236 1.56 10.30 0.35
C ALA A 236 2.98 9.75 0.58
N HIS A 237 3.76 9.55 -0.49
CA HIS A 237 5.16 9.15 -0.38
C HIS A 237 5.99 10.22 0.33
N THR A 238 5.85 11.48 -0.06
CA THR A 238 6.53 12.60 0.61
C THR A 238 6.12 12.67 2.09
N ALA A 239 4.84 12.45 2.40
CA ALA A 239 4.37 12.45 3.79
C ALA A 239 5.02 11.34 4.62
N LEU A 240 5.19 10.16 4.05
CA LEU A 240 5.86 9.05 4.72
C LEU A 240 7.32 9.37 5.01
N GLU A 241 8.08 9.84 4.01
CA GLU A 241 9.49 10.15 4.14
C GLU A 241 9.73 11.30 5.13
N VAL A 242 9.02 12.42 4.95
CA VAL A 242 9.09 13.58 5.85
C VAL A 242 8.69 13.20 7.28
N GLY A 243 7.66 12.35 7.41
CA GLY A 243 7.21 11.85 8.68
C GLY A 243 8.29 11.07 9.43
N LYS A 244 8.96 10.14 8.77
CA LYS A 244 10.06 9.35 9.34
C LYS A 244 11.26 10.20 9.75
N ILE A 245 11.57 11.25 8.97
CA ILE A 245 12.72 12.13 9.26
C ILE A 245 12.45 13.02 10.47
N PHE A 246 11.29 13.69 10.50
CA PHE A 246 11.05 14.80 11.44
C PHE A 246 10.08 14.47 12.58
N TYR A 247 9.32 13.40 12.47
CA TYR A 247 8.26 13.03 13.42
C TYR A 247 8.35 11.54 13.81
N ALA A 248 9.56 11.10 14.15
CA ALA A 248 9.88 9.69 14.42
C ALA A 248 9.09 9.08 15.60
N ASP A 249 8.49 9.91 16.46
CA ASP A 249 7.59 9.52 17.54
C ASP A 249 6.17 9.17 17.08
N LYS A 250 5.83 9.48 15.82
CA LYS A 250 4.51 9.24 15.22
C LYS A 250 4.56 8.08 14.21
N ASN A 251 3.37 7.52 13.99
CA ASN A 251 3.16 6.46 12.99
C ASN A 251 2.17 6.85 11.89
N VAL A 252 1.56 8.03 12.00
CA VAL A 252 0.58 8.56 11.03
C VAL A 252 1.02 9.93 10.54
N PHE A 253 1.03 10.11 9.21
CA PHE A 253 1.54 11.31 8.56
C PHE A 253 0.57 11.81 7.48
N GLY A 254 -0.08 12.93 7.71
CA GLY A 254 -0.88 13.61 6.68
C GLY A 254 -0.03 14.59 5.89
N TYR A 255 -0.12 14.58 4.55
CA TYR A 255 0.62 15.52 3.71
C TYR A 255 0.28 16.99 4.04
N ASN A 256 -0.97 17.28 4.38
CA ASN A 256 -1.44 18.59 4.81
C ASN A 256 -0.90 19.03 6.18
N GLN A 257 -0.31 18.13 6.96
CA GLN A 257 0.18 18.37 8.33
C GLN A 257 1.70 18.48 8.42
N LEU A 258 2.43 18.29 7.33
CA LEU A 258 3.91 18.23 7.32
C LEU A 258 4.60 19.59 7.64
N GLY A 259 3.88 20.69 7.48
CA GLY A 259 4.41 22.01 7.79
C GLY A 259 5.75 22.30 7.10
N ILE A 260 6.70 22.80 7.89
CA ILE A 260 8.04 23.20 7.40
C ILE A 260 8.91 22.00 6.99
N GLY A 261 8.65 20.80 7.53
CA GLY A 261 9.39 19.59 7.16
C GLY A 261 9.32 19.31 5.66
N ARG A 262 8.14 19.52 5.04
CA ARG A 262 7.96 19.37 3.60
C ARG A 262 8.83 20.36 2.79
N LEU A 263 8.99 21.58 3.27
CA LEU A 263 9.82 22.57 2.60
C LEU A 263 11.30 22.16 2.65
N ILE A 264 11.78 21.76 3.83
CA ILE A 264 13.17 21.32 4.02
C ILE A 264 13.47 20.09 3.13
N TYR A 265 12.58 19.13 3.08
CA TYR A 265 12.75 17.92 2.27
C TYR A 265 12.91 18.19 0.77
N GLN A 266 12.37 19.30 0.27
CA GLN A 266 12.50 19.71 -1.14
C GLN A 266 13.78 20.51 -1.44
N LEU A 267 14.55 20.90 -0.43
CA LEU A 267 15.78 21.64 -0.63
C LEU A 267 16.91 20.72 -1.12
N PRO A 268 17.73 21.16 -2.08
CA PRO A 268 18.97 20.47 -2.41
C PRO A 268 19.87 20.32 -1.18
N VAL A 269 20.48 19.15 -0.99
CA VAL A 269 21.37 18.89 0.15
C VAL A 269 22.52 19.92 0.24
N SER A 270 23.04 20.36 -0.91
CA SER A 270 24.08 21.40 -0.96
C SER A 270 23.66 22.75 -0.34
N ILE A 271 22.39 23.14 -0.50
CA ILE A 271 21.86 24.36 0.15
C ILE A 271 21.72 24.11 1.66
N CYS A 272 21.30 22.92 2.05
CA CYS A 272 21.22 22.53 3.45
C CYS A 272 22.59 22.53 4.13
N GLU A 273 23.63 22.00 3.49
CA GLU A 273 25.00 22.00 4.00
C GLU A 273 25.54 23.43 4.14
N MET A 274 25.35 24.28 3.13
CA MET A 274 25.73 25.66 3.18
C MET A 274 25.07 26.43 4.36
N PHE A 275 23.77 26.20 4.59
CA PHE A 275 23.05 26.80 5.71
C PHE A 275 23.61 26.35 7.07
N ILE A 276 23.95 25.06 7.22
CA ILE A 276 24.54 24.54 8.45
C ILE A 276 25.92 25.09 8.71
N ASP A 277 26.77 25.19 7.67
CA ASP A 277 28.10 25.77 7.78
C ASP A 277 28.06 27.28 8.19
N GLU A 278 27.06 28.02 7.70
CA GLU A 278 26.85 29.43 8.08
C GLU A 278 26.43 29.57 9.56
N ILE A 279 25.51 28.71 10.04
CA ILE A 279 24.95 28.79 11.38
C ILE A 279 25.91 28.24 12.43
N PHE A 280 26.51 27.08 12.20
CA PHE A 280 27.30 26.37 13.22
C PHE A 280 28.83 26.60 13.06
N LYS A 281 29.28 27.11 11.93
CA LYS A 281 30.70 27.36 11.63
C LYS A 281 31.56 26.12 11.86
N GLU A 282 32.48 26.18 12.83
CA GLU A 282 33.38 25.08 13.20
C GLU A 282 32.73 24.04 14.17
N GLU A 283 31.59 24.40 14.76
CA GLU A 283 30.86 23.54 15.71
C GLU A 283 29.86 22.66 14.99
N THR A 284 29.47 21.55 15.60
CA THR A 284 28.44 20.65 15.09
C THR A 284 27.39 20.34 16.14
N LEU A 285 26.17 19.96 15.73
CA LEU A 285 25.14 19.49 16.67
C LEU A 285 25.57 18.24 17.43
N ASP A 286 26.42 17.42 16.83
CA ASP A 286 26.96 16.20 17.50
C ASP A 286 27.85 16.54 18.69
N SER A 287 28.26 17.79 18.85
CA SER A 287 28.98 18.30 20.03
C SER A 287 28.07 18.68 21.21
N ILE A 288 26.74 18.53 21.06
CA ILE A 288 25.73 18.70 22.10
C ILE A 288 25.40 17.31 22.66
N ASP A 289 25.41 17.19 23.97
CA ASP A 289 24.99 15.93 24.63
C ASP A 289 23.49 15.64 24.39
N GLU A 290 23.14 14.37 24.37
CA GLU A 290 21.80 13.91 24.07
C GLU A 290 20.73 14.46 25.02
N GLU A 291 21.06 14.58 26.32
CA GLU A 291 20.15 15.15 27.33
C GLU A 291 19.81 16.62 27.00
N THR A 292 20.80 17.37 26.57
CA THR A 292 20.61 18.77 26.16
C THR A 292 19.79 18.87 24.88
N LEU A 293 20.01 17.98 23.89
CA LEU A 293 19.20 17.94 22.66
C LEU A 293 17.73 17.63 22.96
N ILE A 294 17.46 16.64 23.82
CA ILE A 294 16.11 16.32 24.27
C ILE A 294 15.46 17.53 24.96
N THR A 295 16.22 18.19 25.84
CA THR A 295 15.77 19.39 26.55
C THR A 295 15.39 20.52 25.57
N ILE A 296 16.18 20.73 24.50
CA ILE A 296 15.90 21.75 23.48
C ILE A 296 14.63 21.40 22.70
N ARG A 297 14.46 20.12 22.30
CA ARG A 297 13.25 19.65 21.60
C ARG A 297 12.01 19.90 22.46
N THR A 298 12.02 19.47 23.70
CA THR A 298 10.92 19.71 24.66
C THR A 298 10.66 21.20 24.90
N PHE A 299 11.70 22.03 24.90
CA PHE A 299 11.53 23.49 25.05
C PHE A 299 10.82 24.11 23.85
N PHE A 300 11.10 23.64 22.62
CA PHE A 300 10.39 24.07 21.42
C PHE A 300 8.95 23.57 21.39
N GLU A 301 8.68 22.33 21.82
CA GLU A 301 7.34 21.75 21.96
C GLU A 301 6.49 22.51 22.96
N ASN A 302 7.10 23.00 24.03
CA ASN A 302 6.48 23.83 25.05
C ASN A 302 6.39 25.33 24.68
N ASN A 303 6.52 25.67 23.38
CA ASN A 303 6.45 27.07 22.91
C ASN A 303 7.39 28.02 23.66
N LEU A 304 8.63 27.60 23.88
CA LEU A 304 9.68 28.35 24.58
C LEU A 304 9.35 28.61 26.07
N ASN A 305 8.52 27.78 26.70
CA ASN A 305 8.16 27.92 28.10
C ASN A 305 9.14 27.19 29.01
N LEU A 306 10.08 27.92 29.60
CA LEU A 306 11.10 27.41 30.52
C LEU A 306 10.51 26.69 31.74
N SER A 307 9.39 27.21 32.29
CA SER A 307 8.80 26.63 33.50
C SER A 307 8.14 25.30 33.24
N GLU A 308 7.46 25.15 32.11
CA GLU A 308 6.86 23.89 31.67
C GLU A 308 7.95 22.86 31.36
N THR A 309 8.95 23.25 30.57
CA THR A 309 10.09 22.39 30.22
C THR A 309 10.84 21.90 31.46
N SER A 310 11.10 22.79 32.46
CA SER A 310 11.77 22.40 33.70
C SER A 310 10.96 21.39 34.52
N ARG A 311 9.64 21.51 34.51
CA ARG A 311 8.73 20.57 35.18
C ARG A 311 8.75 19.19 34.52
N GLN A 312 8.68 19.14 33.19
CA GLN A 312 8.71 17.90 32.43
C GLN A 312 10.04 17.15 32.58
N HIS A 313 11.18 17.87 32.66
CA HIS A 313 12.49 17.26 32.86
C HIS A 313 12.86 17.07 34.34
N TYR A 314 11.99 17.41 35.28
CA TYR A 314 12.24 17.31 36.71
C TYR A 314 13.54 18.05 37.14
N VAL A 315 13.87 19.17 36.48
CA VAL A 315 15.04 19.98 36.80
C VAL A 315 14.65 21.39 37.25
N HIS A 316 15.52 22.04 38.04
CA HIS A 316 15.26 23.42 38.43
C HIS A 316 15.40 24.35 37.19
N ARG A 317 14.54 25.38 37.09
CA ARG A 317 14.55 26.35 36.00
C ARG A 317 15.95 26.94 35.75
N ASN A 318 16.69 27.24 36.80
CA ASN A 318 18.03 27.80 36.67
C ASN A 318 19.04 26.86 35.98
N THR A 319 18.84 25.55 36.11
CA THR A 319 19.62 24.53 35.39
C THR A 319 19.41 24.64 33.88
N LEU A 320 18.16 24.83 33.44
CA LEU A 320 17.85 25.05 32.02
C LEU A 320 18.45 26.37 31.51
N VAL A 321 18.31 27.43 32.29
CA VAL A 321 18.93 28.75 31.94
C VAL A 321 20.42 28.58 31.74
N TYR A 322 21.11 27.92 32.66
CA TYR A 322 22.56 27.67 32.55
C TYR A 322 22.91 26.84 31.28
N ARG A 323 22.14 25.81 30.99
CA ARG A 323 22.33 24.99 29.76
C ARG A 323 22.17 25.86 28.51
N PHE A 324 21.13 26.70 28.44
CA PHE A 324 20.90 27.59 27.30
C PHE A 324 21.92 28.70 27.16
N GLU A 325 22.44 29.24 28.25
CA GLU A 325 23.57 30.18 28.21
C GLU A 325 24.85 29.51 27.72
N LYS A 326 25.07 28.21 28.05
CA LYS A 326 26.19 27.44 27.51
C LYS A 326 26.05 27.26 26.00
N LEU A 327 24.85 26.96 25.51
CA LEU A 327 24.55 26.89 24.08
C LEU A 327 24.77 28.22 23.38
N GLN A 328 24.24 29.29 23.93
CA GLN A 328 24.43 30.64 23.38
C GLN A 328 25.91 31.03 23.23
N ARG A 329 26.72 30.72 24.23
CA ARG A 329 28.18 30.95 24.15
C ARG A 329 28.87 30.11 23.08
N LYS A 330 28.33 28.89 22.82
CA LYS A 330 28.92 27.96 21.87
C LYS A 330 28.51 28.26 20.43
N PHE A 331 27.23 28.53 20.19
CA PHE A 331 26.68 28.69 18.83
C PHE A 331 26.33 30.15 18.47
N GLY A 332 26.38 31.04 19.43
CA GLY A 332 26.02 32.46 19.20
C GLY A 332 24.51 32.73 19.15
N LEU A 333 23.65 31.68 19.34
CA LEU A 333 22.20 31.78 19.26
C LEU A 333 21.58 31.62 20.65
N ASP A 334 20.75 32.61 21.04
CA ASP A 334 19.94 32.50 22.27
C ASP A 334 18.58 31.87 21.99
N ILE A 335 18.45 30.55 22.17
CA ILE A 335 17.21 29.84 21.89
C ILE A 335 15.99 30.28 22.74
N ARG A 336 16.16 31.22 23.67
CA ARG A 336 15.09 31.88 24.42
C ARG A 336 14.47 33.05 23.64
N ALA A 337 15.20 33.59 22.66
CA ALA A 337 14.74 34.62 21.73
C ALA A 337 14.10 33.93 20.51
N PHE A 338 12.94 34.41 20.07
CA PHE A 338 12.14 33.72 19.03
C PHE A 338 12.92 33.52 17.71
N GLU A 339 13.62 34.54 17.21
CA GLU A 339 14.35 34.47 15.93
C GLU A 339 15.50 33.46 16.00
N ASP A 340 16.27 33.46 17.09
CA ASP A 340 17.36 32.51 17.31
C ASP A 340 16.84 31.08 17.55
N ALA A 341 15.73 30.96 18.28
CA ALA A 341 15.06 29.70 18.51
C ALA A 341 14.56 29.10 17.18
N LEU A 342 13.95 29.89 16.31
CA LEU A 342 13.51 29.46 14.98
C LEU A 342 14.70 29.02 14.14
N THR A 343 15.77 29.82 14.09
CA THR A 343 17.00 29.49 13.36
C THR A 343 17.60 28.18 13.85
N PHE A 344 17.70 28.00 15.16
CA PHE A 344 18.24 26.77 15.75
C PHE A 344 17.36 25.55 15.49
N LYS A 345 16.03 25.70 15.57
CA LYS A 345 15.07 24.63 15.25
C LYS A 345 15.18 24.19 13.79
N LEU A 346 15.25 25.15 12.86
CA LEU A 346 15.47 24.86 11.44
C LEU A 346 16.80 24.16 11.20
N ALA A 347 17.87 24.61 11.83
CA ALA A 347 19.17 23.98 11.72
C ALA A 347 19.16 22.51 12.22
N MET A 348 18.48 22.22 13.32
CA MET A 348 18.30 20.85 13.80
C MET A 348 17.57 19.98 12.75
N MET A 349 16.47 20.49 12.20
CA MET A 349 15.72 19.76 11.16
C MET A 349 16.57 19.54 9.90
N VAL A 350 17.31 20.54 9.47
CA VAL A 350 18.21 20.42 8.29
C VAL A 350 19.31 19.38 8.53
N VAL A 351 19.89 19.30 9.74
CA VAL A 351 20.86 18.25 10.08
C VAL A 351 20.23 16.87 10.05
N ASP A 352 19.02 16.71 10.59
CA ASP A 352 18.30 15.43 10.54
C ASP A 352 18.05 15.00 9.07
N TYR A 353 17.68 15.95 8.20
CA TYR A 353 17.50 15.70 6.76
C TYR A 353 18.81 15.31 6.05
N ILE A 354 19.93 16.02 6.32
CA ILE A 354 21.24 15.69 5.73
C ILE A 354 21.68 14.29 6.14
N LYS A 355 21.52 13.92 7.42
CA LYS A 355 21.83 12.57 7.92
C LYS A 355 20.99 11.50 7.21
N TYR A 356 19.71 11.75 7.04
CA TYR A 356 18.82 10.85 6.31
C TYR A 356 19.25 10.67 4.85
N SER A 357 19.48 11.76 4.12
CA SER A 357 19.89 11.74 2.71
C SER A 357 21.22 11.02 2.47
N LYS A 358 22.17 11.11 3.41
CA LYS A 358 23.45 10.39 3.31
C LYS A 358 23.28 8.87 3.49
N ASN A 359 22.29 8.46 4.27
CA ASN A 359 21.99 7.03 4.52
C ASN A 359 21.08 6.42 3.45
N HIS A 360 20.34 7.25 2.68
CA HIS A 360 19.40 6.84 1.64
C HIS A 360 19.68 7.63 0.34
N PRO A 361 20.82 7.35 -0.35
CA PRO A 361 21.11 8.03 -1.61
C PRO A 361 20.03 7.69 -2.64
N SER A 362 19.39 8.72 -3.22
CA SER A 362 18.34 8.64 -4.26
C SER A 362 18.89 8.19 -5.60
#